data_7ce078f2a4f45c16fc14e0b9cee20d58
#
_entry.id   7ce078f2a4f45c16fc14e0b9cee20d58
#
_cell.length_a   1.000
_cell.length_b   1.000
_cell.length_c   1.000
_cell.angle_alpha   90.00
_cell.angle_beta   90.00
_cell.angle_gamma   90.00
#
_symmetry.space_group_name_H-M   'P 1'
#
loop_
_entity.id
_entity.type
_entity.pdbx_description
1 polymer ?
#
loop_
_entity_poly.entity_id
_entity_poly.type
_entity_poly.pdbx_seq_one_letter_code
_entity_poly.pdbx_strand_id
1 'polypeptide(L)'
;MTIPRREAGYRPVHERVADFGEVEQTLNSSDRRLQASRCMDCGVPFCHWACPLGNRPPEFQDAIYKGRWEEAYRILSATNDFPEFTGRICPALCEKSCVLKLSADAP
;
A
#
# COMPACT_ATOMS: atom_id res chain seq x y z
N MET A 1 -11.73 6.62 -12.79
CA MET A 1 -11.51 6.44 -11.34
C MET A 1 -12.01 7.67 -10.61
N THR A 2 -12.99 7.51 -9.74
CA THR A 2 -13.63 8.62 -9.02
C THR A 2 -12.99 8.90 -7.66
N ILE A 3 -12.25 7.93 -7.10
CA ILE A 3 -11.57 8.06 -5.82
C ILE A 3 -10.11 8.42 -6.08
N PRO A 4 -9.65 9.63 -5.68
CA PRO A 4 -8.26 10.03 -5.88
C PRO A 4 -7.32 9.30 -4.91
N ARG A 5 -6.04 9.23 -5.28
CA ARG A 5 -5.01 8.73 -4.37
C ARG A 5 -4.85 9.71 -3.20
N ARG A 6 -4.75 9.16 -1.99
CA ARG A 6 -4.52 9.92 -0.78
C ARG A 6 -3.39 9.28 0.01
N GLU A 7 -2.42 10.07 0.40
CA GLU A 7 -1.30 9.64 1.22
C GLU A 7 -1.45 10.18 2.65
N ALA A 8 -0.95 9.42 3.62
CA ALA A 8 -0.97 9.85 5.01
C ALA A 8 0.01 10.99 5.29
N GLY A 9 1.10 11.05 4.53
CA GLY A 9 2.12 12.08 4.67
C GLY A 9 3.01 11.87 5.89
N TYR A 10 3.66 12.97 6.30
CA TYR A 10 4.61 12.97 7.41
C TYR A 10 4.16 13.95 8.48
N ARG A 11 4.62 13.74 9.71
CA ARG A 11 4.40 14.72 10.79
C ARG A 11 5.11 16.04 10.43
N PRO A 12 4.56 17.20 10.84
CA PRO A 12 5.20 18.50 10.59
C PRO A 12 6.61 18.55 11.17
N VAL A 13 7.51 19.27 10.48
CA VAL A 13 8.93 19.35 10.87
C VAL A 13 9.10 19.85 12.31
N HIS A 14 8.33 20.85 12.73
CA HIS A 14 8.43 21.41 14.08
C HIS A 14 8.04 20.42 15.19
N GLU A 15 7.21 19.42 14.88
CA GLU A 15 6.86 18.39 15.85
C GLU A 15 7.91 17.28 15.89
N ARG A 16 8.40 16.86 14.73
CA ARG A 16 9.31 15.72 14.66
C ARG A 16 10.74 16.02 15.09
N VAL A 17 11.14 17.29 15.13
CA VAL A 17 12.45 17.67 15.68
C VAL A 17 12.48 17.63 17.20
N ALA A 18 11.32 17.57 17.85
CA ALA A 18 11.19 17.58 19.32
C ALA A 18 11.34 16.17 19.93
N ASP A 19 11.23 15.11 19.15
CA ASP A 19 11.29 13.72 19.64
C ASP A 19 11.92 12.78 18.61
N PHE A 20 12.05 11.50 18.97
CA PHE A 20 12.53 10.44 18.10
C PHE A 20 11.40 9.50 17.67
N GLY A 21 10.16 9.97 17.72
CA GLY A 21 9.00 9.20 17.30
C GLY A 21 8.95 8.99 15.77
N GLU A 22 8.07 8.12 15.35
CA GLU A 22 7.88 7.81 13.94
C GLU A 22 7.45 9.05 13.15
N VAL A 23 8.09 9.30 12.02
CA VAL A 23 7.84 10.48 11.17
C VAL A 23 6.61 10.25 10.28
N GLU A 24 6.47 9.05 9.73
CA GLU A 24 5.36 8.70 8.85
C GLU A 24 4.05 8.61 9.62
N GLN A 25 2.99 9.15 9.01
CA GLN A 25 1.63 9.01 9.53
C GLN A 25 0.93 7.83 8.87
N THR A 26 -0.19 7.40 9.46
CA THR A 26 -1.02 6.33 8.90
C THR A 26 -2.44 6.84 8.64
N LEU A 27 -3.07 6.30 7.60
CA LEU A 27 -4.47 6.56 7.32
C LEU A 27 -5.35 5.80 8.34
N ASN A 28 -6.56 6.31 8.61
CA ASN A 28 -7.54 5.56 9.40
C ASN A 28 -8.08 4.36 8.60
N SER A 29 -8.80 3.45 9.27
CA SER A 29 -9.30 2.22 8.65
C SER A 29 -10.20 2.48 7.44
N SER A 30 -11.07 3.49 7.54
CA SER A 30 -11.99 3.85 6.46
C SER A 30 -11.23 4.31 5.22
N ASP A 31 -10.25 5.19 5.38
CA ASP A 31 -9.45 5.70 4.27
C ASP A 31 -8.55 4.61 3.66
N ARG A 32 -8.00 3.71 4.48
CA ARG A 32 -7.23 2.56 3.97
C ARG A 32 -8.07 1.68 3.06
N ARG A 33 -9.31 1.40 3.47
CA ARG A 33 -10.24 0.59 2.68
C ARG A 33 -10.59 1.26 1.36
N LEU A 34 -10.83 2.57 1.38
CA LEU A 34 -11.10 3.33 0.17
C LEU A 34 -9.90 3.32 -0.79
N GLN A 35 -8.69 3.53 -0.26
CA GLN A 35 -7.49 3.48 -1.09
C GLN A 35 -7.25 2.08 -1.67
N ALA A 36 -7.46 1.04 -0.88
CA ALA A 36 -7.36 -0.34 -1.36
C ALA A 36 -8.35 -0.65 -2.49
N SER A 37 -9.54 -0.04 -2.47
CA SER A 37 -10.55 -0.22 -3.50
C SER A 37 -10.13 0.30 -4.87
N ARG A 38 -9.09 1.11 -4.94
CA ARG A 38 -8.55 1.63 -6.21
C ARG A 38 -7.83 0.56 -7.01
N CYS A 39 -7.47 -0.57 -6.40
CA CYS A 39 -6.87 -1.70 -7.10
C CYS A 39 -7.88 -2.33 -8.05
N MET A 40 -7.50 -2.51 -9.32
CA MET A 40 -8.37 -3.05 -10.37
C MET A 40 -8.43 -4.58 -10.38
N ASP A 41 -7.66 -5.26 -9.53
CA ASP A 41 -7.57 -6.73 -9.51
C ASP A 41 -7.29 -7.31 -10.90
N CYS A 42 -6.20 -6.88 -11.52
CA CYS A 42 -5.86 -7.25 -12.89
C CYS A 42 -5.68 -8.76 -13.06
N GLY A 43 -6.20 -9.30 -14.17
CA GLY A 43 -5.99 -10.70 -14.51
C GLY A 43 -4.53 -11.03 -14.85
N VAL A 44 -3.78 -10.03 -15.33
CA VAL A 44 -2.32 -10.12 -15.53
C VAL A 44 -1.69 -9.04 -14.63
N PRO A 45 -1.38 -9.37 -13.38
CA PRO A 45 -0.93 -8.38 -12.40
C PRO A 45 0.57 -8.14 -12.51
N PHE A 46 0.99 -7.14 -13.27
CA PHE A 46 2.40 -6.77 -13.41
C PHE A 46 3.06 -6.45 -12.08
N CYS A 47 2.30 -5.97 -11.11
CA CYS A 47 2.79 -5.68 -9.76
C CYS A 47 3.37 -6.90 -9.04
N HIS A 48 2.85 -8.11 -9.32
CA HIS A 48 3.42 -9.35 -8.76
C HIS A 48 4.86 -9.56 -9.23
N TRP A 49 5.11 -9.33 -10.51
CA TRP A 49 6.43 -9.57 -11.10
C TRP A 49 7.41 -8.45 -10.82
N ALA A 50 6.92 -7.23 -10.68
CA ALA A 50 7.76 -6.09 -10.38
C ALA A 50 8.30 -6.14 -8.95
N CYS A 51 7.59 -6.79 -8.03
CA CYS A 51 8.03 -6.94 -6.65
C CYS A 51 9.09 -8.03 -6.54
N PRO A 52 10.33 -7.71 -6.09
CA PRO A 52 11.37 -8.73 -5.91
C PRO A 52 11.00 -9.84 -4.92
N LEU A 53 10.11 -9.55 -3.98
CA LEU A 53 9.63 -10.53 -3.01
C LEU A 53 8.48 -11.38 -3.54
N GLY A 54 7.91 -11.01 -4.69
CA GLY A 54 6.75 -11.69 -5.23
C GLY A 54 5.47 -11.45 -4.45
N ASN A 55 5.33 -10.30 -3.81
CA ASN A 55 4.11 -9.93 -3.11
C ASN A 55 2.92 -9.92 -4.07
N ARG A 56 1.72 -10.07 -3.52
CA ARG A 56 0.48 -10.17 -4.28
C ARG A 56 -0.46 -9.00 -3.97
N PRO A 57 -0.14 -7.78 -4.49
CA PRO A 57 -0.93 -6.60 -4.16
C PRO A 57 -2.43 -6.72 -4.41
N PRO A 58 -2.93 -7.24 -5.55
CA PRO A 58 -4.37 -7.35 -5.73
C PRO A 58 -5.06 -8.16 -4.64
N GLU A 59 -4.44 -9.24 -4.18
CA GLU A 59 -5.05 -10.11 -3.18
C GLU A 59 -5.14 -9.44 -1.81
N PHE A 60 -4.05 -8.82 -1.34
CA PHE A 60 -4.11 -8.14 -0.04
C PHE A 60 -4.91 -6.84 -0.11
N GLN A 61 -4.93 -6.15 -1.25
CA GLN A 61 -5.77 -4.97 -1.41
C GLN A 61 -7.26 -5.33 -1.32
N ASP A 62 -7.68 -6.44 -1.92
CA ASP A 62 -9.05 -6.91 -1.83
C ASP A 62 -9.43 -7.25 -0.38
N ALA A 63 -8.53 -7.93 0.34
CA ALA A 63 -8.75 -8.25 1.75
C ALA A 63 -8.87 -6.99 2.61
N ILE A 64 -8.05 -5.98 2.36
CA ILE A 64 -8.11 -4.68 3.06
C ILE A 64 -9.44 -3.99 2.75
N TYR A 65 -9.84 -3.95 1.50
CA TYR A 65 -11.10 -3.33 1.09
C TYR A 65 -12.30 -3.96 1.81
N LYS A 66 -12.29 -5.28 1.96
CA LYS A 66 -13.35 -6.01 2.65
C LYS A 66 -13.25 -5.95 4.18
N GLY A 67 -12.22 -5.33 4.71
CA GLY A 67 -11.98 -5.21 6.15
C GLY A 67 -11.44 -6.48 6.79
N ARG A 68 -10.88 -7.40 6.02
CA ARG A 68 -10.29 -8.65 6.49
C ARG A 68 -8.80 -8.46 6.77
N TRP A 69 -8.50 -7.74 7.86
CA TRP A 69 -7.12 -7.34 8.19
C TRP A 69 -6.18 -8.51 8.43
N GLU A 70 -6.63 -9.54 9.12
CA GLU A 70 -5.82 -10.74 9.39
C GLU A 70 -5.49 -11.50 8.11
N GLU A 71 -6.46 -11.61 7.20
CA GLU A 71 -6.25 -12.25 5.90
C GLU A 71 -5.26 -11.45 5.06
N ALA A 72 -5.41 -10.12 5.03
CA ALA A 72 -4.48 -9.24 4.34
C ALA A 72 -3.05 -9.41 4.86
N TYR A 73 -2.87 -9.45 6.18
CA TYR A 73 -1.57 -9.66 6.80
C TYR A 73 -1.01 -11.04 6.45
N ARG A 74 -1.85 -12.06 6.44
CA ARG A 74 -1.42 -13.43 6.10
C ARG A 74 -0.94 -13.52 4.66
N ILE A 75 -1.66 -12.89 3.72
CA ILE A 75 -1.25 -12.84 2.31
C ILE A 75 0.07 -12.11 2.16
N LEU A 76 0.22 -10.96 2.80
CA LEU A 76 1.45 -10.17 2.74
C LEU A 76 2.62 -10.89 3.38
N SER A 77 2.45 -11.48 4.56
CA SER A 77 3.53 -12.13 5.29
C SER A 77 3.97 -13.45 4.67
N ALA A 78 3.17 -14.04 3.78
CA ALA A 78 3.54 -15.26 3.06
C ALA A 78 4.78 -15.03 2.16
N THR A 79 4.99 -13.81 1.69
CA THR A 79 6.09 -13.45 0.79
C THR A 79 7.03 -12.40 1.37
N ASN A 80 6.61 -11.70 2.41
CA ASN A 80 7.35 -10.60 3.03
C ASN A 80 7.45 -10.82 4.54
N ASP A 81 8.65 -11.15 5.02
CA ASP A 81 8.88 -11.43 6.44
C ASP A 81 8.90 -10.17 7.31
N PHE A 82 9.19 -9.01 6.73
CA PHE A 82 9.35 -7.76 7.47
C PHE A 82 8.53 -6.62 6.84
N PRO A 83 7.19 -6.75 6.81
CA PRO A 83 6.35 -5.74 6.17
C PRO A 83 6.42 -4.36 6.84
N GLU A 84 6.72 -4.31 8.14
CA GLU A 84 6.88 -3.05 8.86
C GLU A 84 8.09 -2.24 8.37
N PHE A 85 9.14 -2.90 7.91
CA PHE A 85 10.30 -2.22 7.34
C PHE A 85 10.06 -1.85 5.89
N THR A 86 9.59 -2.79 5.08
CA THR A 86 9.35 -2.53 3.66
C THR A 86 8.27 -1.48 3.43
N GLY A 87 7.28 -1.42 4.29
CA GLY A 87 6.24 -0.40 4.21
C GLY A 87 6.77 1.03 4.36
N ARG A 88 7.95 1.20 4.96
CA ARG A 88 8.56 2.50 5.19
C ARG A 88 9.65 2.86 4.17
N ILE A 89 10.36 1.87 3.63
CA ILE A 89 11.57 2.11 2.82
C ILE A 89 11.47 1.60 1.38
N CYS A 90 10.43 0.83 1.05
CA CYS A 90 10.31 0.22 -0.26
C CYS A 90 10.12 1.28 -1.36
N PRO A 91 10.87 1.20 -2.48
CA PRO A 91 10.69 2.12 -3.60
C PRO A 91 9.40 1.89 -4.40
N ALA A 92 8.57 0.93 -3.98
CA ALA A 92 7.28 0.64 -4.57
C ALA A 92 7.34 0.36 -6.07
N LEU A 93 8.12 -0.64 -6.46
CA LEU A 93 8.20 -1.07 -7.85
C LEU A 93 6.85 -1.54 -8.40
N CYS A 94 6.00 -2.08 -7.53
CA CYS A 94 4.64 -2.46 -7.87
C CYS A 94 3.80 -1.26 -8.35
N GLU A 95 3.98 -0.09 -7.74
CA GLU A 95 3.30 1.12 -8.19
C GLU A 95 3.79 1.57 -9.57
N LYS A 96 5.09 1.45 -9.83
CA LYS A 96 5.67 1.81 -11.13
C LYS A 96 5.16 0.94 -12.26
N SER A 97 4.86 -0.31 -11.98
CA SER A 97 4.36 -1.28 -12.95
C SER A 97 2.84 -1.32 -13.06
N CYS A 98 2.13 -0.62 -12.18
CA CYS A 98 0.68 -0.67 -12.10
C CYS A 98 0.02 -0.15 -13.38
N VAL A 99 -0.88 -0.96 -13.95
CA VAL A 99 -1.61 -0.61 -15.18
C VAL A 99 -2.50 0.61 -14.98
N LEU A 100 -3.01 0.82 -13.76
CA LEU A 100 -3.83 1.99 -13.44
C LEU A 100 -3.11 3.31 -13.76
N LYS A 101 -1.78 3.33 -13.70
CA LYS A 101 -0.98 4.52 -13.99
C LYS A 101 -1.12 5.02 -15.43
N LEU A 102 -1.70 4.24 -16.33
CA LEU A 102 -1.99 4.70 -17.68
C LEU A 102 -3.06 5.80 -17.71
N SER A 103 -3.89 5.89 -16.69
CA SER A 103 -4.99 6.85 -16.63
C SER A 103 -5.17 7.53 -15.28
N ALA A 104 -4.50 7.06 -14.23
CA ALA A 104 -4.62 7.59 -12.86
C ALA A 104 -3.35 7.25 -12.07
N ASP A 105 -3.31 7.64 -10.79
CA ASP A 105 -2.23 7.22 -9.88
C ASP A 105 -2.44 5.78 -9.43
N ALA A 106 -1.35 5.07 -9.13
CA ALA A 106 -1.41 3.72 -8.55
C ALA A 106 -2.12 3.75 -7.19
N PRO A 107 -2.71 2.62 -6.75
CA PRO A 107 -3.34 2.52 -5.43
C PRO A 107 -2.44 2.85 -4.27
#